data_36253fcac2460f08667880a7df304fe2
#
_entry.id   36253fcac2460f08667880a7df304fe2
#
_cell.length_a   1.000
_cell.length_b   1.000
_cell.length_c   1.000
_cell.angle_alpha   90.00
_cell.angle_beta   90.00
_cell.angle_gamma   90.00
#
_symmetry.space_group_name_H-M   'P 1'
#
loop_
_entity.id
_entity.type
_entity.pdbx_description
1 polymer ?
#
loop_
_entity_poly.entity_id
_entity_poly.type
_entity_poly.pdbx_seq_one_letter_code
_entity_poly.pdbx_strand_id
1 'polypeptide(L)'
;MKLSKSLIALLTCALALSASASDERVTFKAAKSSSSYYQMAVQVGESISQATNKTVMMTIEESQGSVQNVKEAPKRSGNYIFTTPPSLITLAQSGKAMFEKDDPKSYDSVRALFPIPYLTMHFVVKADSSIKTYDDLAGKSLLIGKGSFGAKEAAKYVELFGLKDKTKLIDAELSGAVTALKNGQIDGFATSGSFPAPNVIEAAASMPIRLLSMSDAQIELTKQDKIIIPSGTYADVDVDIATTTLPVGLYTTTAMSDALAYKITKAFWESKPKLEAQNFWWKAITPANLTMFKTKLHPGALKYYNEIHATIPENLK
;
A
#
# COMPACT_ATOMS: atom_id res chain seq x y z
N MET A 1 -62.92 1.16 61.47
CA MET A 1 -61.79 1.93 62.06
C MET A 1 -60.55 1.11 61.94
N LYS A 2 -59.64 1.47 61.11
CA LYS A 2 -58.16 1.26 60.98
C LYS A 2 -57.75 1.25 59.52
N LEU A 3 -57.04 2.31 59.17
CA LEU A 3 -56.38 2.49 57.87
C LEU A 3 -55.33 1.45 57.65
N SER A 4 -55.27 0.89 56.44
CA SER A 4 -54.12 0.18 55.94
C SER A 4 -53.39 1.05 54.90
N LYS A 5 -52.15 1.34 55.21
CA LYS A 5 -51.21 2.13 54.35
C LYS A 5 -50.72 1.30 53.19
N SER A 6 -51.12 1.69 52.00
CA SER A 6 -50.55 1.09 50.76
C SER A 6 -49.13 1.64 50.50
N LEU A 7 -48.18 0.74 50.49
CA LEU A 7 -46.79 0.99 50.18
C LEU A 7 -46.65 0.97 48.63
N ILE A 8 -46.48 2.13 48.02
CA ILE A 8 -46.17 2.27 46.61
C ILE A 8 -44.66 2.04 46.47
N ALA A 9 -44.29 0.87 45.97
CA ALA A 9 -42.92 0.59 45.55
C ALA A 9 -42.67 1.22 44.18
N LEU A 10 -41.89 2.31 44.14
CA LEU A 10 -41.32 2.86 42.87
C LEU A 10 -40.27 1.87 42.32
N LEU A 11 -40.65 1.13 41.29
CA LEU A 11 -39.74 0.34 40.50
C LEU A 11 -39.05 1.27 39.50
N THR A 12 -37.89 1.83 39.84
CA THR A 12 -37.02 2.56 38.91
C THR A 12 -36.38 1.53 37.98
N CYS A 13 -36.99 1.34 36.81
CA CYS A 13 -36.37 0.67 35.67
C CYS A 13 -35.21 1.52 35.18
N ALA A 14 -33.97 1.19 35.56
CA ALA A 14 -32.77 1.70 34.93
C ALA A 14 -32.73 1.09 33.52
N LEU A 15 -33.23 1.81 32.51
CA LEU A 15 -32.94 1.56 31.13
C LEU A 15 -31.42 1.78 30.92
N ALA A 16 -30.64 0.72 31.02
CA ALA A 16 -29.30 0.70 30.47
C ALA A 16 -29.46 0.90 28.95
N LEU A 17 -29.28 2.12 28.46
CA LEU A 17 -29.03 2.37 27.06
C LEU A 17 -27.74 1.65 26.73
N SER A 18 -27.86 0.42 26.27
CA SER A 18 -26.81 -0.23 25.51
C SER A 18 -26.64 0.61 24.23
N ALA A 19 -25.70 1.55 24.26
CA ALA A 19 -25.26 2.20 23.05
C ALA A 19 -24.75 1.08 22.14
N SER A 20 -25.59 0.61 21.23
CA SER A 20 -25.15 -0.23 20.13
C SER A 20 -24.06 0.55 19.43
N ALA A 21 -22.81 0.10 19.57
CA ALA A 21 -21.72 0.65 18.78
C ALA A 21 -22.16 0.47 17.32
N SER A 22 -22.46 1.58 16.66
CA SER A 22 -22.81 1.54 15.22
C SER A 22 -21.63 0.94 14.48
N ASP A 23 -21.88 -0.05 13.63
CA ASP A 23 -20.86 -0.67 12.80
C ASP A 23 -20.25 0.40 11.89
N GLU A 24 -18.96 0.66 12.07
CA GLU A 24 -18.21 1.62 11.27
C GLU A 24 -17.78 0.94 9.96
N ARG A 25 -18.30 1.42 8.83
CA ARG A 25 -17.88 0.95 7.51
C ARG A 25 -16.82 1.87 6.93
N VAL A 26 -15.68 1.30 6.54
CA VAL A 26 -14.52 2.03 6.02
C VAL A 26 -14.22 1.55 4.60
N THR A 27 -14.10 2.46 3.66
CA THR A 27 -13.59 2.16 2.32
C THR A 27 -12.08 2.16 2.36
N PHE A 28 -11.47 1.03 1.98
CA PHE A 28 -10.03 0.90 1.83
C PHE A 28 -9.66 0.86 0.35
N LYS A 29 -9.14 1.97 -0.17
CA LYS A 29 -8.68 2.11 -1.55
C LYS A 29 -7.28 1.55 -1.68
N ALA A 30 -7.12 0.45 -2.41
CA ALA A 30 -5.87 -0.30 -2.49
C ALA A 30 -5.15 -0.10 -3.85
N ALA A 31 -5.21 -1.11 -4.70
CA ALA A 31 -4.64 -1.15 -6.04
C ALA A 31 -5.41 -2.19 -6.86
N LYS A 32 -4.88 -2.70 -7.98
CA LYS A 32 -5.47 -3.79 -8.75
C LYS A 32 -5.50 -5.08 -7.94
N SER A 33 -6.54 -5.91 -8.11
CA SER A 33 -6.72 -7.19 -7.40
C SER A 33 -5.56 -8.17 -7.59
N SER A 34 -4.84 -8.07 -8.70
CA SER A 34 -3.61 -8.85 -8.98
C SER A 34 -2.34 -8.36 -8.24
N SER A 35 -2.43 -7.30 -7.43
CA SER A 35 -1.28 -6.71 -6.75
C SER A 35 -1.14 -7.18 -5.30
N SER A 36 0.09 -7.17 -4.76
CA SER A 36 0.35 -7.41 -3.34
C SER A 36 -0.39 -6.42 -2.43
N TYR A 37 -0.56 -5.17 -2.85
CA TYR A 37 -1.27 -4.15 -2.06
C TYR A 37 -2.77 -4.42 -1.91
N TYR A 38 -3.41 -5.04 -2.91
CA TYR A 38 -4.78 -5.48 -2.74
C TYR A 38 -4.88 -6.63 -1.73
N GLN A 39 -3.98 -7.61 -1.82
CA GLN A 39 -3.91 -8.69 -0.84
C GLN A 39 -3.64 -8.18 0.58
N MET A 40 -2.72 -7.21 0.73
CA MET A 40 -2.47 -6.55 2.02
C MET A 40 -3.72 -5.85 2.56
N ALA A 41 -4.46 -5.15 1.69
CA ALA A 41 -5.70 -4.48 2.10
C ALA A 41 -6.75 -5.48 2.61
N VAL A 42 -6.88 -6.63 1.95
CA VAL A 42 -7.76 -7.73 2.43
C VAL A 42 -7.29 -8.23 3.79
N GLN A 43 -6.00 -8.56 3.96
CA GLN A 43 -5.45 -9.05 5.22
C GLN A 43 -5.61 -8.05 6.36
N VAL A 44 -5.34 -6.76 6.12
CA VAL A 44 -5.54 -5.68 7.09
C VAL A 44 -7.01 -5.53 7.44
N GLY A 45 -7.89 -5.51 6.44
CA GLY A 45 -9.33 -5.38 6.64
C GLY A 45 -9.92 -6.51 7.48
N GLU A 46 -9.54 -7.74 7.19
CA GLU A 46 -9.94 -8.92 7.96
C GLU A 46 -9.40 -8.89 9.39
N SER A 47 -8.12 -8.54 9.56
CA SER A 47 -7.49 -8.48 10.87
C SER A 47 -8.12 -7.41 11.76
N ILE A 48 -8.37 -6.21 11.22
CA ILE A 48 -9.03 -5.13 11.94
C ILE A 48 -10.48 -5.51 12.28
N SER A 49 -11.22 -6.10 11.34
CA SER A 49 -12.58 -6.56 11.60
C SER A 49 -12.64 -7.58 12.74
N GLN A 50 -11.71 -8.53 12.78
CA GLN A 50 -11.62 -9.52 13.86
C GLN A 50 -11.22 -8.88 15.19
N ALA A 51 -10.18 -8.03 15.21
CA ALA A 51 -9.68 -7.38 16.42
C ALA A 51 -10.71 -6.41 17.05
N THR A 52 -11.61 -5.88 16.23
CA THR A 52 -12.68 -4.96 16.68
C THR A 52 -14.03 -5.65 16.91
N ASN A 53 -14.08 -6.97 16.91
CA ASN A 53 -15.33 -7.74 17.00
C ASN A 53 -16.37 -7.26 15.96
N LYS A 54 -15.93 -7.00 14.73
CA LYS A 54 -16.73 -6.51 13.59
C LYS A 54 -17.36 -5.12 13.78
N THR A 55 -16.99 -4.37 14.80
CA THR A 55 -17.45 -2.97 14.93
C THR A 55 -16.79 -2.03 13.92
N VAL A 56 -15.66 -2.45 13.30
CA VAL A 56 -15.04 -1.79 12.15
C VAL A 56 -14.96 -2.79 11.00
N MET A 57 -15.63 -2.51 9.90
CA MET A 57 -15.65 -3.36 8.71
C MET A 57 -15.09 -2.59 7.50
N MET A 58 -14.19 -3.23 6.73
CA MET A 58 -13.58 -2.61 5.57
C MET A 58 -14.14 -3.16 4.26
N THR A 59 -14.50 -2.25 3.35
CA THR A 59 -14.78 -2.57 1.94
C THR A 59 -13.53 -2.27 1.14
N ILE A 60 -12.91 -3.30 0.55
CA ILE A 60 -11.70 -3.14 -0.26
C ILE A 60 -12.11 -2.70 -1.65
N GLU A 61 -11.63 -1.55 -2.07
CA GLU A 61 -11.94 -0.95 -3.38
C GLU A 61 -10.70 -1.00 -4.28
N GLU A 62 -10.84 -1.55 -5.48
CA GLU A 62 -9.79 -1.51 -6.49
C GLU A 62 -9.48 -0.09 -6.98
N SER A 63 -8.26 0.10 -7.43
CA SER A 63 -7.84 1.32 -8.13
C SER A 63 -6.73 1.04 -9.14
N GLN A 64 -6.39 2.05 -9.92
CA GLN A 64 -5.17 2.02 -10.75
C GLN A 64 -3.88 2.16 -9.91
N GLY A 65 -4.00 2.36 -8.60
CA GLY A 65 -2.90 2.48 -7.64
C GLY A 65 -2.78 3.87 -7.01
N SER A 66 -1.63 4.12 -6.42
CA SER A 66 -1.38 5.22 -5.49
C SER A 66 -1.74 6.62 -6.01
N VAL A 67 -1.54 6.89 -7.31
CA VAL A 67 -1.87 8.22 -7.89
C VAL A 67 -3.37 8.49 -7.82
N GLN A 68 -4.18 7.51 -8.23
CA GLN A 68 -5.65 7.61 -8.14
C GLN A 68 -6.08 7.75 -6.69
N ASN A 69 -5.51 6.96 -5.79
CA ASN A 69 -5.85 6.98 -4.37
C ASN A 69 -5.68 8.36 -3.75
N VAL A 70 -4.53 9.01 -4.03
CA VAL A 70 -4.26 10.37 -3.55
C VAL A 70 -5.23 11.38 -4.16
N LYS A 71 -5.48 11.33 -5.48
CA LYS A 71 -6.39 12.25 -6.17
C LYS A 71 -7.84 12.17 -5.70
N GLU A 72 -8.25 11.01 -5.22
CA GLU A 72 -9.60 10.83 -4.67
C GLU A 72 -9.72 11.31 -3.22
N ALA A 73 -8.66 11.31 -2.43
CA ALA A 73 -8.70 11.61 -1.00
C ALA A 73 -9.44 12.91 -0.64
N PRO A 74 -9.22 14.07 -1.32
CA PRO A 74 -9.94 15.29 -1.03
C PRO A 74 -11.45 15.25 -1.35
N LYS A 75 -11.87 14.29 -2.17
CA LYS A 75 -13.26 14.15 -2.62
C LYS A 75 -14.06 13.14 -1.79
N ARG A 76 -13.37 12.40 -0.93
CA ARG A 76 -13.98 11.38 -0.08
C ARG A 76 -14.33 11.96 1.28
N SER A 77 -15.50 11.60 1.77
CA SER A 77 -15.95 11.99 3.11
C SER A 77 -15.72 10.88 4.12
N GLY A 78 -15.41 11.23 5.37
CA GLY A 78 -15.46 10.34 6.51
C GLY A 78 -14.54 9.12 6.43
N ASN A 79 -15.13 7.95 6.26
CA ASN A 79 -14.47 6.68 6.49
C ASN A 79 -13.74 6.18 5.22
N TYR A 80 -12.67 6.85 4.85
CA TYR A 80 -11.82 6.54 3.69
C TYR A 80 -10.37 6.38 4.10
N ILE A 81 -9.77 5.25 3.77
CA ILE A 81 -8.34 4.99 3.92
C ILE A 81 -7.74 4.55 2.59
N PHE A 82 -6.47 4.84 2.38
CA PHE A 82 -5.80 4.55 1.12
C PHE A 82 -4.29 4.35 1.28
N THR A 83 -3.71 3.56 0.37
CA THR A 83 -2.27 3.31 0.32
C THR A 83 -1.58 4.22 -0.67
N THR A 84 -0.40 4.74 -0.29
CA THR A 84 0.48 5.49 -1.20
C THR A 84 1.89 5.63 -0.65
N PRO A 85 2.92 5.80 -1.51
CA PRO A 85 4.21 6.31 -1.09
C PRO A 85 4.11 7.74 -0.51
N PRO A 86 4.86 8.07 0.57
CA PRO A 86 4.89 9.42 1.14
C PRO A 86 5.26 10.51 0.13
N SER A 87 6.11 10.18 -0.85
CA SER A 87 6.52 11.10 -1.91
C SER A 87 5.35 11.64 -2.75
N LEU A 88 4.30 10.81 -2.97
CA LEU A 88 3.11 11.28 -3.70
C LEU A 88 2.29 12.28 -2.90
N ILE A 89 2.21 12.15 -1.58
CA ILE A 89 1.56 13.15 -0.73
C ILE A 89 2.32 14.47 -0.83
N THR A 90 3.66 14.43 -0.76
CA THR A 90 4.51 15.64 -0.91
C THR A 90 4.31 16.31 -2.28
N LEU A 91 4.24 15.52 -3.35
CA LEU A 91 3.98 16.05 -4.70
C LEU A 91 2.59 16.67 -4.81
N ALA A 92 1.56 16.04 -4.24
CA ALA A 92 0.20 16.56 -4.23
C ALA A 92 0.09 17.89 -3.47
N GLN A 93 0.63 17.94 -2.26
CA GLN A 93 0.67 19.17 -1.42
C GLN A 93 1.52 20.30 -2.02
N SER A 94 2.41 19.97 -2.96
CA SER A 94 3.23 20.94 -3.68
C SER A 94 2.67 21.31 -5.06
N GLY A 95 1.57 20.69 -5.52
CA GLY A 95 1.01 20.90 -6.86
C GLY A 95 1.98 20.54 -7.98
N LYS A 96 2.75 19.46 -7.84
CA LYS A 96 3.80 19.09 -8.81
C LYS A 96 3.48 17.79 -9.55
N ALA A 97 4.12 17.64 -10.71
CA ALA A 97 4.03 16.45 -11.56
C ALA A 97 2.57 16.11 -11.91
N MET A 98 2.08 14.90 -11.59
CA MET A 98 0.72 14.47 -11.88
C MET A 98 -0.39 15.26 -11.14
N PHE A 99 -0.03 16.18 -10.25
CA PHE A 99 -0.95 17.01 -9.44
C PHE A 99 -0.93 18.49 -9.84
N GLU A 100 -0.25 18.88 -10.94
CA GLU A 100 -0.14 20.29 -11.37
C GLU A 100 -1.49 20.96 -11.67
N LYS A 101 -2.51 20.15 -12.01
CA LYS A 101 -3.87 20.64 -12.29
C LYS A 101 -4.80 20.59 -11.08
N ASP A 102 -4.33 20.08 -9.96
CA ASP A 102 -5.11 19.94 -8.73
C ASP A 102 -4.83 21.15 -7.80
N ASP A 103 -5.78 21.50 -6.93
CA ASP A 103 -5.52 22.48 -5.87
C ASP A 103 -4.68 21.81 -4.76
N PRO A 104 -3.42 22.25 -4.54
CA PRO A 104 -2.55 21.68 -3.53
C PRO A 104 -3.13 21.70 -2.10
N LYS A 105 -3.88 22.78 -1.77
CA LYS A 105 -4.50 22.95 -0.46
C LYS A 105 -5.54 21.88 -0.15
N SER A 106 -6.16 21.28 -1.15
CA SER A 106 -7.12 20.19 -0.95
C SER A 106 -6.47 18.97 -0.28
N TYR A 107 -5.15 18.80 -0.40
CA TYR A 107 -4.39 17.71 0.20
C TYR A 107 -3.87 18.00 1.61
N ASP A 108 -4.09 19.20 2.15
CA ASP A 108 -3.70 19.55 3.53
C ASP A 108 -4.46 18.74 4.58
N SER A 109 -5.61 18.19 4.21
CA SER A 109 -6.40 17.30 5.06
C SER A 109 -5.81 15.89 5.23
N VAL A 110 -4.86 15.47 4.39
CA VAL A 110 -4.31 14.10 4.44
C VAL A 110 -3.54 13.88 5.74
N ARG A 111 -3.74 12.70 6.34
CA ARG A 111 -3.10 12.26 7.60
C ARG A 111 -2.62 10.82 7.47
N ALA A 112 -1.44 10.55 8.02
CA ALA A 112 -0.89 9.21 8.07
C ALA A 112 -1.49 8.40 9.23
N LEU A 113 -1.68 7.09 9.01
CA LEU A 113 -2.11 6.14 10.05
C LEU A 113 -0.94 5.25 10.47
N PHE A 114 -0.41 4.44 9.56
CA PHE A 114 0.71 3.54 9.85
C PHE A 114 1.46 3.14 8.58
N PRO A 115 2.74 2.72 8.70
CA PRO A 115 3.50 2.16 7.59
C PRO A 115 2.93 0.80 7.16
N ILE A 116 3.07 0.49 5.88
CA ILE A 116 2.82 -0.83 5.33
C ILE A 116 4.06 -1.30 4.55
N PRO A 117 4.18 -2.59 4.19
CA PRO A 117 5.35 -3.11 3.50
C PRO A 117 5.73 -2.34 2.24
N TYR A 118 7.04 -2.24 2.01
CA TYR A 118 7.63 -1.41 0.95
C TYR A 118 7.20 -1.84 -0.45
N LEU A 119 7.20 -0.88 -1.37
CA LEU A 119 7.05 -1.09 -2.79
C LEU A 119 8.41 -1.42 -3.39
N THR A 120 8.56 -2.64 -3.89
CA THR A 120 9.78 -3.15 -4.53
C THR A 120 9.57 -3.24 -6.03
N MET A 121 10.55 -2.79 -6.81
CA MET A 121 10.49 -2.85 -8.27
C MET A 121 10.91 -4.22 -8.80
N HIS A 122 10.15 -4.73 -9.77
CA HIS A 122 10.44 -5.98 -10.46
C HIS A 122 10.43 -5.74 -11.97
N PHE A 123 11.47 -6.22 -12.67
CA PHE A 123 11.51 -6.24 -14.12
C PHE A 123 11.65 -7.70 -14.55
N VAL A 124 10.62 -8.21 -15.21
CA VAL A 124 10.42 -9.64 -15.49
C VAL A 124 10.53 -9.89 -16.98
N VAL A 125 11.35 -10.84 -17.37
CA VAL A 125 11.51 -11.32 -18.76
C VAL A 125 11.49 -12.84 -18.79
N LYS A 126 11.38 -13.47 -19.96
CA LYS A 126 11.55 -14.92 -20.08
C LYS A 126 13.01 -15.30 -19.80
N ALA A 127 13.23 -16.44 -19.12
CA ALA A 127 14.58 -16.91 -18.79
C ALA A 127 15.41 -17.26 -20.01
N ASP A 128 14.76 -17.77 -21.08
CA ASP A 128 15.37 -18.15 -22.36
C ASP A 128 15.56 -16.97 -23.33
N SER A 129 15.11 -15.76 -22.96
CA SER A 129 15.33 -14.57 -23.78
C SER A 129 16.78 -14.12 -23.80
N SER A 130 17.15 -13.32 -24.81
CA SER A 130 18.45 -12.65 -24.88
C SER A 130 18.65 -11.56 -23.83
N ILE A 131 17.58 -11.16 -23.15
CA ILE A 131 17.58 -10.07 -22.15
C ILE A 131 18.14 -10.61 -20.83
N LYS A 132 19.34 -10.18 -20.44
CA LYS A 132 20.02 -10.57 -19.20
C LYS A 132 20.23 -9.39 -18.26
N THR A 133 20.33 -8.20 -18.82
CA THR A 133 20.58 -6.94 -18.12
C THR A 133 19.58 -5.88 -18.56
N TYR A 134 19.58 -4.72 -17.90
CA TYR A 134 18.74 -3.58 -18.31
C TYR A 134 19.14 -3.06 -19.70
N ASP A 135 20.43 -3.10 -20.06
CA ASP A 135 20.91 -2.61 -21.36
C ASP A 135 20.33 -3.42 -22.53
N ASP A 136 20.04 -4.69 -22.31
CA ASP A 136 19.44 -5.58 -23.31
C ASP A 136 17.95 -5.23 -23.61
N LEU A 137 17.36 -4.31 -22.85
CA LEU A 137 16.01 -3.78 -23.13
C LEU A 137 15.99 -2.85 -24.36
N ALA A 138 17.15 -2.47 -24.88
CA ALA A 138 17.21 -1.70 -26.12
C ALA A 138 16.60 -2.49 -27.28
N GLY A 139 15.66 -1.89 -28.02
CA GLY A 139 14.90 -2.53 -29.09
C GLY A 139 13.77 -3.46 -28.62
N LYS A 140 13.53 -3.56 -27.32
CA LYS A 140 12.53 -4.46 -26.73
C LYS A 140 11.28 -3.72 -26.28
N SER A 141 10.19 -4.47 -26.06
CA SER A 141 8.91 -4.00 -25.54
C SER A 141 8.75 -4.37 -24.08
N LEU A 142 8.43 -3.38 -23.25
CA LEU A 142 8.23 -3.53 -21.81
C LEU A 142 6.83 -3.02 -21.40
N LEU A 143 5.95 -3.89 -20.90
CA LEU A 143 4.67 -3.49 -20.35
C LEU A 143 4.88 -2.96 -18.92
N ILE A 144 4.40 -1.75 -18.63
CA ILE A 144 4.70 -1.04 -17.36
C ILE A 144 3.51 -0.87 -16.42
N GLY A 145 2.28 -1.21 -16.85
CA GLY A 145 1.07 -1.09 -16.01
C GLY A 145 0.43 0.27 -16.04
N LYS A 146 -0.69 0.37 -16.76
CA LYS A 146 -1.42 1.62 -17.03
C LYS A 146 -1.76 2.41 -15.76
N GLY A 147 -1.39 3.69 -15.74
CA GLY A 147 -1.82 4.65 -14.72
C GLY A 147 -1.27 4.40 -13.31
N SER A 148 -0.47 3.36 -13.09
CA SER A 148 0.08 3.03 -11.79
C SER A 148 1.29 3.90 -11.43
N PHE A 149 1.59 4.01 -10.12
CA PHE A 149 2.85 4.62 -9.69
C PHE A 149 4.06 3.80 -10.16
N GLY A 150 3.95 2.46 -10.13
CA GLY A 150 4.98 1.57 -10.63
C GLY A 150 5.31 1.77 -12.11
N ALA A 151 4.31 2.08 -12.95
CA ALA A 151 4.53 2.44 -14.35
C ALA A 151 5.41 3.69 -14.50
N LYS A 152 5.17 4.70 -13.64
CA LYS A 152 5.96 5.94 -13.64
C LYS A 152 7.40 5.69 -13.19
N GLU A 153 7.59 4.90 -12.15
CA GLU A 153 8.93 4.52 -11.69
C GLU A 153 9.66 3.67 -12.73
N ALA A 154 8.99 2.71 -13.38
CA ALA A 154 9.59 1.92 -14.46
C ALA A 154 10.02 2.79 -15.65
N ALA A 155 9.17 3.71 -16.09
CA ALA A 155 9.50 4.66 -17.16
C ALA A 155 10.68 5.57 -16.77
N LYS A 156 10.70 6.07 -15.53
CA LYS A 156 11.81 6.85 -14.98
C LYS A 156 13.12 6.03 -14.98
N TYR A 157 13.08 4.76 -14.60
CA TYR A 157 14.29 3.91 -14.58
C TYR A 157 14.81 3.65 -15.99
N VAL A 158 13.93 3.37 -16.95
CA VAL A 158 14.30 3.25 -18.36
C VAL A 158 14.98 4.53 -18.87
N GLU A 159 14.49 5.72 -18.48
CA GLU A 159 15.11 7.00 -18.82
C GLU A 159 16.47 7.18 -18.13
N LEU A 160 16.57 6.91 -16.82
CA LEU A 160 17.82 7.04 -16.05
C LEU A 160 18.93 6.11 -16.57
N PHE A 161 18.57 4.94 -17.11
CA PHE A 161 19.50 3.96 -17.67
C PHE A 161 19.83 4.22 -19.15
N GLY A 162 19.43 5.38 -19.71
CA GLY A 162 19.73 5.79 -21.08
C GLY A 162 18.97 5.00 -22.16
N LEU A 163 17.81 4.44 -21.81
CA LEU A 163 16.99 3.57 -22.65
C LEU A 163 15.67 4.21 -23.13
N LYS A 164 15.45 5.51 -22.82
CA LYS A 164 14.17 6.22 -23.05
C LYS A 164 13.60 6.01 -24.47
N ASP A 165 14.40 6.28 -25.50
CA ASP A 165 13.96 6.17 -26.90
C ASP A 165 14.38 4.83 -27.55
N LYS A 166 14.93 3.93 -26.76
CA LYS A 166 15.40 2.63 -27.21
C LYS A 166 14.48 1.48 -26.78
N THR A 167 13.72 1.64 -25.71
CA THR A 167 12.78 0.63 -25.19
C THR A 167 11.34 1.07 -25.47
N LYS A 168 10.55 0.21 -26.09
CA LYS A 168 9.12 0.47 -26.33
C LYS A 168 8.34 0.22 -25.05
N LEU A 169 7.96 1.28 -24.35
CA LEU A 169 7.08 1.19 -23.18
C LEU A 169 5.62 0.98 -23.62
N ILE A 170 4.97 -0.04 -23.07
CA ILE A 170 3.57 -0.37 -23.34
C ILE A 170 2.74 -0.02 -22.10
N ASP A 171 1.91 1.02 -22.22
CA ASP A 171 1.00 1.47 -21.17
C ASP A 171 -0.31 0.69 -21.23
N ALA A 172 -0.28 -0.56 -20.75
CA ALA A 172 -1.41 -1.48 -20.71
C ALA A 172 -1.63 -2.01 -19.28
N GLU A 173 -2.78 -2.66 -19.07
CA GLU A 173 -3.11 -3.24 -17.77
C GLU A 173 -2.17 -4.39 -17.39
N LEU A 174 -1.68 -4.40 -16.15
CA LEU A 174 -0.78 -5.45 -15.64
C LEU A 174 -1.44 -6.82 -15.56
N SER A 175 -2.76 -6.90 -15.46
CA SER A 175 -3.50 -8.17 -15.42
C SER A 175 -3.31 -9.02 -16.68
N GLY A 176 -2.97 -8.41 -17.81
CA GLY A 176 -2.66 -9.11 -19.05
C GLY A 176 -1.18 -9.40 -19.28
N ALA A 177 -0.29 -8.91 -18.41
CA ALA A 177 1.15 -8.94 -18.66
C ALA A 177 1.73 -10.35 -18.74
N VAL A 178 1.33 -11.26 -17.86
CA VAL A 178 1.81 -12.65 -17.84
C VAL A 178 1.42 -13.38 -19.13
N THR A 179 0.16 -13.26 -19.54
CA THR A 179 -0.32 -13.86 -20.80
C THR A 179 0.40 -13.27 -22.02
N ALA A 180 0.56 -11.94 -22.06
CA ALA A 180 1.25 -11.24 -23.15
C ALA A 180 2.72 -11.64 -23.25
N LEU A 181 3.42 -11.79 -22.10
CA LEU A 181 4.80 -12.27 -22.06
C LEU A 181 4.89 -13.73 -22.54
N LYS A 182 4.02 -14.60 -22.05
CA LYS A 182 3.98 -16.02 -22.45
C LYS A 182 3.80 -16.18 -23.95
N ASN A 183 2.90 -15.39 -24.54
CA ASN A 183 2.57 -15.43 -25.97
C ASN A 183 3.59 -14.66 -26.86
N GLY A 184 4.63 -14.05 -26.29
CA GLY A 184 5.61 -13.28 -27.04
C GLY A 184 5.11 -11.96 -27.63
N GLN A 185 4.01 -11.43 -27.09
CA GLN A 185 3.44 -10.13 -27.50
C GLN A 185 4.20 -8.95 -26.87
N ILE A 186 4.94 -9.22 -25.78
CA ILE A 186 5.87 -8.32 -25.11
C ILE A 186 7.14 -9.09 -24.78
N ASP A 187 8.27 -8.38 -24.63
CA ASP A 187 9.55 -8.97 -24.26
C ASP A 187 9.75 -9.03 -22.74
N GLY A 188 9.04 -8.17 -22.00
CA GLY A 188 9.07 -8.13 -20.55
C GLY A 188 7.95 -7.29 -19.97
N PHE A 189 7.81 -7.33 -18.65
CA PHE A 189 6.96 -6.40 -17.92
C PHE A 189 7.65 -5.89 -16.65
N ALA A 190 7.29 -4.67 -16.24
CA ALA A 190 7.68 -4.11 -14.96
C ALA A 190 6.47 -4.04 -14.04
N THR A 191 6.68 -4.41 -12.78
CA THR A 191 5.66 -4.29 -11.74
C THR A 191 6.28 -3.78 -10.45
N SER A 192 5.45 -3.20 -9.59
CA SER A 192 5.88 -2.71 -8.29
C SER A 192 4.95 -3.23 -7.20
N GLY A 193 5.53 -3.82 -6.18
CA GLY A 193 4.81 -4.39 -5.05
C GLY A 193 5.77 -5.08 -4.09
N SER A 194 5.30 -5.42 -2.90
CA SER A 194 6.13 -6.20 -1.99
C SER A 194 6.34 -7.61 -2.54
N PHE A 195 7.51 -8.17 -2.30
CA PHE A 195 7.79 -9.55 -2.71
C PHE A 195 7.45 -10.57 -1.59
N PRO A 196 6.97 -11.78 -1.98
CA PRO A 196 6.69 -12.21 -3.34
C PRO A 196 5.45 -11.53 -3.93
N ALA A 197 5.58 -10.97 -5.14
CA ALA A 197 4.50 -10.28 -5.83
C ALA A 197 3.61 -11.29 -6.61
N PRO A 198 2.26 -11.22 -6.50
CA PRO A 198 1.36 -12.21 -7.07
C PRO A 198 1.52 -12.42 -8.57
N ASN A 199 1.65 -11.35 -9.34
CA ASN A 199 1.82 -11.43 -10.80
C ASN A 199 3.20 -12.00 -11.21
N VAL A 200 4.22 -11.87 -10.35
CA VAL A 200 5.53 -12.51 -10.59
C VAL A 200 5.47 -14.00 -10.22
N ILE A 201 4.74 -14.36 -9.14
CA ILE A 201 4.44 -15.76 -8.81
C ILE A 201 3.70 -16.42 -9.99
N GLU A 202 2.65 -15.77 -10.52
CA GLU A 202 1.88 -16.24 -11.67
C GLU A 202 2.78 -16.45 -12.90
N ALA A 203 3.69 -15.49 -13.19
CA ALA A 203 4.63 -15.60 -14.30
C ALA A 203 5.57 -16.80 -14.11
N ALA A 204 6.19 -16.94 -12.93
CA ALA A 204 7.09 -18.04 -12.61
C ALA A 204 6.39 -19.42 -12.67
N ALA A 205 5.12 -19.49 -12.25
CA ALA A 205 4.31 -20.71 -12.36
C ALA A 205 3.91 -21.06 -13.82
N SER A 206 3.91 -20.06 -14.71
CA SER A 206 3.44 -20.22 -16.09
C SER A 206 4.56 -20.50 -17.09
N MET A 207 5.79 -20.08 -16.79
CA MET A 207 6.97 -20.21 -17.64
C MET A 207 8.24 -19.89 -16.85
N PRO A 208 9.43 -20.40 -17.27
CA PRO A 208 10.70 -19.96 -16.71
C PRO A 208 10.91 -18.45 -16.92
N ILE A 209 11.18 -17.73 -15.84
CA ILE A 209 11.39 -16.28 -15.86
C ILE A 209 12.79 -15.90 -15.38
N ARG A 210 13.20 -14.67 -15.71
CA ARG A 210 14.33 -13.96 -15.12
C ARG A 210 13.86 -12.64 -14.59
N LEU A 211 14.31 -12.30 -13.39
CA LEU A 211 14.24 -10.94 -12.86
C LEU A 211 15.55 -10.22 -13.21
N LEU A 212 15.44 -9.00 -13.73
CA LEU A 212 16.62 -8.17 -14.00
C LEU A 212 17.16 -7.59 -12.69
N SER A 213 18.41 -7.87 -12.38
CA SER A 213 19.12 -7.33 -11.23
C SER A 213 19.77 -5.99 -11.59
N MET A 214 19.64 -4.98 -10.74
CA MET A 214 20.28 -3.68 -10.91
C MET A 214 21.71 -3.72 -10.41
N SER A 215 22.61 -3.04 -11.10
CA SER A 215 23.94 -2.72 -10.57
C SER A 215 23.84 -1.65 -9.49
N ASP A 216 24.88 -1.53 -8.63
CA ASP A 216 24.92 -0.49 -7.62
C ASP A 216 24.87 0.92 -8.23
N ALA A 217 25.52 1.12 -9.38
CA ALA A 217 25.45 2.38 -10.11
C ALA A 217 24.03 2.70 -10.61
N GLN A 218 23.29 1.70 -11.11
CA GLN A 218 21.89 1.89 -11.49
C GLN A 218 20.99 2.22 -10.30
N ILE A 219 21.21 1.56 -9.16
CA ILE A 219 20.47 1.86 -7.93
C ILE A 219 20.73 3.30 -7.48
N GLU A 220 21.99 3.73 -7.46
CA GLU A 220 22.38 5.10 -7.08
C GLU A 220 21.71 6.15 -7.97
N LEU A 221 21.62 5.92 -9.29
CA LEU A 221 20.91 6.80 -10.21
C LEU A 221 19.44 6.99 -9.86
N THR A 222 18.77 5.97 -9.31
CA THR A 222 17.36 6.04 -8.94
C THR A 222 17.13 6.90 -7.71
N LYS A 223 18.14 7.08 -6.84
CA LYS A 223 18.06 7.70 -5.51
C LYS A 223 17.04 7.02 -4.59
N GLN A 224 16.84 5.71 -4.77
CA GLN A 224 16.00 4.88 -3.92
C GLN A 224 16.86 3.91 -3.10
N ASP A 225 16.28 3.39 -2.03
CA ASP A 225 16.97 2.41 -1.19
C ASP A 225 17.14 1.09 -1.92
N LYS A 226 18.32 0.49 -1.79
CA LYS A 226 18.62 -0.85 -2.28
C LYS A 226 17.91 -1.90 -1.44
N ILE A 227 17.34 -2.91 -2.10
CA ILE A 227 16.85 -4.12 -1.46
C ILE A 227 17.27 -5.35 -2.27
N ILE A 228 17.44 -6.47 -1.58
CA ILE A 228 17.69 -7.77 -2.21
C ILE A 228 16.40 -8.59 -2.13
N ILE A 229 15.93 -9.07 -3.27
CA ILE A 229 14.94 -10.15 -3.32
C ILE A 229 15.73 -11.44 -3.23
N PRO A 230 15.57 -12.24 -2.15
CA PRO A 230 16.39 -13.43 -1.95
C PRO A 230 16.16 -14.48 -3.03
N SER A 231 17.21 -15.22 -3.36
CA SER A 231 17.15 -16.48 -4.10
C SER A 231 16.03 -17.38 -3.59
N GLY A 232 15.30 -18.04 -4.49
CA GLY A 232 14.19 -18.93 -4.13
C GLY A 232 12.89 -18.22 -3.73
N THR A 233 12.83 -16.87 -3.80
CA THR A 233 11.57 -16.12 -3.58
C THR A 233 10.51 -16.46 -4.64
N TYR A 234 10.95 -16.73 -5.87
CA TYR A 234 10.10 -17.16 -6.99
C TYR A 234 10.64 -18.48 -7.55
N ALA A 235 9.75 -19.31 -8.07
CA ALA A 235 10.13 -20.58 -8.69
C ALA A 235 11.17 -20.36 -9.81
N ASP A 236 12.20 -21.20 -9.82
CA ASP A 236 13.30 -21.19 -10.79
C ASP A 236 14.13 -19.88 -10.84
N VAL A 237 14.05 -19.04 -9.80
CA VAL A 237 14.89 -17.85 -9.60
C VAL A 237 15.87 -18.13 -8.46
N ASP A 238 17.00 -18.77 -8.78
CA ASP A 238 17.97 -19.30 -7.82
C ASP A 238 19.13 -18.33 -7.52
N VAL A 239 18.93 -17.04 -7.79
CA VAL A 239 19.91 -15.99 -7.52
C VAL A 239 19.27 -14.83 -6.78
N ASP A 240 20.08 -14.14 -5.99
CA ASP A 240 19.68 -12.88 -5.35
C ASP A 240 19.50 -11.78 -6.40
N ILE A 241 18.43 -11.02 -6.29
CA ILE A 241 18.11 -9.92 -7.21
C ILE A 241 18.23 -8.59 -6.47
N ALA A 242 19.24 -7.81 -6.82
CA ALA A 242 19.35 -6.44 -6.35
C ALA A 242 18.35 -5.54 -7.11
N THR A 243 17.57 -4.78 -6.37
CA THR A 243 16.59 -3.84 -6.89
C THR A 243 16.37 -2.68 -5.93
N THR A 244 15.36 -1.88 -6.17
CA THR A 244 15.05 -0.73 -5.34
C THR A 244 13.73 -0.89 -4.61
N THR A 245 13.61 -0.18 -3.49
CA THR A 245 12.42 -0.16 -2.67
C THR A 245 12.03 1.27 -2.31
N LEU A 246 10.72 1.48 -2.13
CA LEU A 246 10.16 2.76 -1.70
C LEU A 246 9.23 2.50 -0.51
N PRO A 247 9.24 3.42 0.49
CA PRO A 247 8.30 3.34 1.59
C PRO A 247 6.86 3.54 1.12
N VAL A 248 5.92 2.87 1.79
CA VAL A 248 4.49 3.02 1.57
C VAL A 248 3.78 3.11 2.91
N GLY A 249 2.77 3.97 2.98
CA GLY A 249 1.94 4.12 4.17
C GLY A 249 0.47 4.00 3.88
N LEU A 250 -0.29 3.78 4.94
CA LEU A 250 -1.74 3.92 4.96
C LEU A 250 -2.11 5.31 5.46
N TYR A 251 -3.03 5.93 4.77
CA TYR A 251 -3.45 7.31 5.01
C TYR A 251 -4.97 7.42 5.09
N THR A 252 -5.42 8.51 5.68
CA THR A 252 -6.79 9.00 5.70
C THR A 252 -6.78 10.52 5.58
N THR A 253 -7.89 11.16 5.89
CA THR A 253 -8.01 12.63 5.99
C THR A 253 -8.52 13.04 7.36
N THR A 254 -8.43 14.33 7.67
CA THR A 254 -9.01 14.92 8.89
C THR A 254 -10.53 14.75 9.00
N ALA A 255 -11.21 14.26 7.97
CA ALA A 255 -12.63 13.93 7.99
C ALA A 255 -12.94 12.65 8.79
N MET A 256 -11.95 11.77 8.98
CA MET A 256 -12.10 10.60 9.85
C MET A 256 -12.14 11.03 11.32
N SER A 257 -13.00 10.41 12.12
CA SER A 257 -13.01 10.69 13.55
C SER A 257 -11.76 10.16 14.27
N ASP A 258 -11.31 10.85 15.31
CA ASP A 258 -10.17 10.43 16.12
C ASP A 258 -10.40 9.05 16.74
N ALA A 259 -11.63 8.76 17.15
CA ALA A 259 -11.99 7.47 17.72
C ALA A 259 -11.83 6.31 16.71
N LEU A 260 -12.25 6.51 15.45
CA LEU A 260 -12.13 5.50 14.40
C LEU A 260 -10.67 5.32 13.98
N ALA A 261 -9.92 6.40 13.77
CA ALA A 261 -8.51 6.34 13.43
C ALA A 261 -7.68 5.65 14.52
N TYR A 262 -7.99 5.91 15.81
CA TYR A 262 -7.39 5.21 16.94
C TYR A 262 -7.70 3.71 16.90
N LYS A 263 -8.98 3.33 16.73
CA LYS A 263 -9.39 1.92 16.64
C LYS A 263 -8.66 1.18 15.51
N ILE A 264 -8.62 1.78 14.33
CA ILE A 264 -7.96 1.19 13.14
C ILE A 264 -6.47 0.99 13.41
N THR A 265 -5.78 2.02 13.91
CA THR A 265 -4.34 1.98 14.18
C THR A 265 -4.02 0.95 15.26
N LYS A 266 -4.75 0.95 16.37
CA LYS A 266 -4.59 -0.02 17.46
C LYS A 266 -4.83 -1.46 16.99
N ALA A 267 -5.97 -1.71 16.34
CA ALA A 267 -6.32 -3.02 15.85
C ALA A 267 -5.29 -3.58 14.86
N PHE A 268 -4.73 -2.73 13.99
CA PHE A 268 -3.65 -3.12 13.09
C PHE A 268 -2.42 -3.59 13.84
N TRP A 269 -1.89 -2.78 14.76
CA TRP A 269 -0.66 -3.13 15.48
C TRP A 269 -0.84 -4.31 16.42
N GLU A 270 -1.98 -4.44 17.07
CA GLU A 270 -2.30 -5.60 17.91
C GLU A 270 -2.46 -6.90 17.09
N SER A 271 -2.90 -6.79 15.83
CA SER A 271 -3.01 -7.92 14.90
C SER A 271 -1.69 -8.26 14.18
N LYS A 272 -0.65 -7.45 14.34
CA LYS A 272 0.63 -7.58 13.61
C LYS A 272 1.25 -8.98 13.71
N PRO A 273 1.34 -9.65 14.89
CA PRO A 273 1.88 -11.00 14.96
C PRO A 273 1.11 -12.01 14.11
N LYS A 274 -0.21 -11.87 14.01
CA LYS A 274 -1.05 -12.71 13.16
C LYS A 274 -0.82 -12.43 11.68
N LEU A 275 -0.67 -11.17 11.31
CA LEU A 275 -0.35 -10.77 9.94
C LEU A 275 1.03 -11.34 9.51
N GLU A 276 2.03 -11.31 10.37
CA GLU A 276 3.36 -11.88 10.12
C GLU A 276 3.33 -13.40 9.91
N ALA A 277 2.45 -14.10 10.60
CA ALA A 277 2.24 -15.53 10.42
C ALA A 277 1.54 -15.85 9.07
N GLN A 278 0.72 -14.94 8.55
CA GLN A 278 0.05 -15.11 7.27
C GLN A 278 0.97 -14.82 6.08
N ASN A 279 1.83 -13.77 6.23
CA ASN A 279 2.74 -13.40 5.16
C ASN A 279 3.98 -12.68 5.72
N PHE A 280 5.15 -13.11 5.25
CA PHE A 280 6.41 -12.63 5.81
C PHE A 280 6.68 -11.13 5.54
N TRP A 281 6.11 -10.51 4.51
CA TRP A 281 6.31 -9.09 4.23
C TRP A 281 5.90 -8.17 5.39
N TRP A 282 4.98 -8.63 6.26
CA TRP A 282 4.58 -7.87 7.45
C TRP A 282 5.70 -7.72 8.48
N LYS A 283 6.74 -8.57 8.45
CA LYS A 283 7.93 -8.44 9.31
C LYS A 283 8.76 -7.20 9.00
N ALA A 284 8.64 -6.66 7.77
CA ALA A 284 9.42 -5.52 7.31
C ALA A 284 9.04 -4.20 7.98
N ILE A 285 7.92 -4.11 8.70
CA ILE A 285 7.45 -2.87 9.29
C ILE A 285 7.33 -2.95 10.82
N THR A 286 7.69 -1.84 11.45
CA THR A 286 7.61 -1.62 12.89
C THR A 286 7.20 -0.16 13.14
N PRO A 287 6.85 0.25 14.37
CA PRO A 287 6.61 1.66 14.69
C PRO A 287 7.81 2.58 14.39
N ALA A 288 9.05 2.07 14.36
CA ALA A 288 10.22 2.86 13.97
C ALA A 288 10.15 3.38 12.52
N ASN A 289 9.40 2.72 11.65
CA ASN A 289 9.19 3.17 10.27
C ASN A 289 8.32 4.43 10.14
N LEU A 290 7.81 5.01 11.23
CA LEU A 290 7.14 6.31 11.22
C LEU A 290 8.02 7.41 10.62
N THR A 291 9.34 7.30 10.71
CA THR A 291 10.32 8.24 10.13
C THR A 291 10.16 8.44 8.62
N MET A 292 9.51 7.49 7.93
CA MET A 292 9.26 7.59 6.48
C MET A 292 8.20 8.63 6.12
N PHE A 293 7.27 8.96 7.04
CA PHE A 293 6.19 9.90 6.77
C PHE A 293 6.69 11.33 6.70
N LYS A 294 6.06 12.12 5.83
CA LYS A 294 6.32 13.56 5.67
C LYS A 294 5.10 14.41 6.00
N THR A 295 3.93 13.81 6.15
CA THR A 295 2.70 14.46 6.59
C THR A 295 2.34 14.00 8.01
N LYS A 296 1.60 14.84 8.73
CA LYS A 296 1.21 14.59 10.13
C LYS A 296 0.45 13.27 10.28
N LEU A 297 0.63 12.64 11.42
CA LEU A 297 -0.24 11.54 11.86
C LEU A 297 -1.65 12.06 12.09
N HIS A 298 -2.63 11.18 11.89
CA HIS A 298 -3.99 11.44 12.35
C HIS A 298 -4.00 11.51 13.90
N PRO A 299 -4.74 12.45 14.53
CA PRO A 299 -4.74 12.56 16.00
C PRO A 299 -5.07 11.25 16.71
N GLY A 300 -6.01 10.45 16.17
CA GLY A 300 -6.31 9.11 16.69
C GLY A 300 -5.14 8.13 16.59
N ALA A 301 -4.40 8.16 15.49
CA ALA A 301 -3.18 7.34 15.34
C ALA A 301 -2.09 7.82 16.30
N LEU A 302 -1.88 9.14 16.40
CA LEU A 302 -0.92 9.75 17.32
C LEU A 302 -1.21 9.34 18.78
N LYS A 303 -2.50 9.31 19.18
CA LYS A 303 -2.91 8.84 20.51
C LYS A 303 -2.43 7.42 20.77
N TYR A 304 -2.63 6.49 19.82
CA TYR A 304 -2.18 5.11 19.99
C TYR A 304 -0.65 5.00 20.06
N TYR A 305 0.08 5.71 19.21
CA TYR A 305 1.55 5.69 19.26
C TYR A 305 2.12 6.24 20.58
N ASN A 306 1.46 7.23 21.17
CA ASN A 306 1.81 7.71 22.52
C ASN A 306 1.52 6.64 23.60
N GLU A 307 0.40 5.93 23.50
CA GLU A 307 0.02 4.84 24.41
C GLU A 307 1.08 3.72 24.45
N ILE A 308 1.64 3.37 23.30
CA ILE A 308 2.71 2.34 23.21
C ILE A 308 4.13 2.91 23.36
N HIS A 309 4.27 4.17 23.72
CA HIS A 309 5.57 4.87 23.87
C HIS A 309 6.46 4.80 22.62
N ALA A 310 5.88 4.81 21.44
CA ALA A 310 6.63 4.82 20.19
C ALA A 310 7.40 6.14 20.02
N THR A 311 8.60 6.07 19.44
CA THR A 311 9.35 7.27 19.06
C THR A 311 8.69 7.93 17.85
N ILE A 312 8.09 9.10 18.05
CA ILE A 312 7.37 9.84 17.03
C ILE A 312 8.20 11.05 16.60
N PRO A 313 8.60 11.15 15.31
CA PRO A 313 9.24 12.36 14.78
C PRO A 313 8.40 13.62 15.04
N GLU A 314 9.06 14.74 15.39
CA GLU A 314 8.37 15.97 15.79
C GLU A 314 7.47 16.55 14.68
N ASN A 315 7.91 16.44 13.43
CA ASN A 315 7.16 16.89 12.25
C ASN A 315 5.85 16.10 12.00
N LEU A 316 5.63 15.00 12.69
CA LEU A 316 4.43 14.17 12.54
C LEU A 316 3.36 14.44 13.61
N LYS A 317 3.68 15.23 14.63
CA LYS A 317 2.78 15.62 15.72
C LYS A 317 1.82 16.73 15.34
#